data_555a39bf07ef150259612400d02c46b4
#
_entry.id   555a39bf07ef150259612400d02c46b4
#
_cell.length_a   1.000
_cell.length_b   1.000
_cell.length_c   1.000
_cell.angle_alpha   90.00
_cell.angle_beta   90.00
_cell.angle_gamma   90.00
#
_symmetry.space_group_name_H-M   'P 1'
#
loop_
_entity.id
_entity.type
_entity.pdbx_description
1 polymer ?
#
loop_
_entity_poly.entity_id
_entity_poly.type
_entity_poly.pdbx_seq_one_letter_code
_entity_poly.pdbx_strand_id
1 'polypeptide(L)'
;QKLHPSSLTAENRQQCLWHLKEIGYQVGTGFMVGSPYQTSENLADDLLFIKSLNPQMIGIGPFISHHDTPFKDQTSGSLELTLFMLGLLRLMLPKVLLPATTALGTISPNGRELGILAGANVIMPNLSPNLRKNYLLYDNKISTGDEAAESLNNLKRSMADIGYQIVVSRGDSLN
;
A
#
# COMPACT_ATOMS: atom_id res chain seq x y z
N GLN A 1 -5.73 6.53 17.13
CA GLN A 1 -6.90 6.38 18.02
C GLN A 1 -8.20 6.89 17.38
N LYS A 2 -8.19 8.00 16.61
CA LYS A 2 -9.42 8.56 16.00
C LYS A 2 -10.02 7.74 14.84
N LEU A 3 -9.24 6.85 14.24
CA LEU A 3 -9.65 6.03 13.09
C LEU A 3 -10.07 4.61 13.49
N HIS A 4 -9.87 4.20 14.74
CA HIS A 4 -10.13 2.86 15.23
C HIS A 4 -11.00 2.89 16.49
N PRO A 5 -11.75 1.81 16.78
CA PRO A 5 -12.42 1.65 18.06
C PRO A 5 -11.43 1.82 19.24
N SER A 6 -11.90 2.41 20.34
CA SER A 6 -11.04 2.69 21.51
C SER A 6 -10.36 1.46 22.12
N SER A 7 -10.93 0.28 21.92
CA SER A 7 -10.36 -1.00 22.35
C SER A 7 -9.18 -1.49 21.50
N LEU A 8 -8.99 -0.93 20.29
CA LEU A 8 -7.91 -1.30 19.36
C LEU A 8 -6.83 -0.21 19.37
N THR A 9 -6.04 -0.19 20.43
CA THR A 9 -4.96 0.80 20.58
C THR A 9 -3.81 0.54 19.61
N ALA A 10 -3.03 1.57 19.33
CA ALA A 10 -1.84 1.45 18.49
C ALA A 10 -0.83 0.48 19.12
N GLU A 11 -0.65 0.55 20.44
CA GLU A 11 0.27 -0.28 21.21
C GLU A 11 -0.07 -1.77 21.06
N ASN A 12 -1.35 -2.14 21.23
CA ASN A 12 -1.79 -3.53 21.08
C ASN A 12 -1.55 -4.06 19.66
N ARG A 13 -1.77 -3.24 18.65
CA ARG A 13 -1.52 -3.61 17.25
C ARG A 13 -0.03 -3.76 16.95
N GLN A 14 0.80 -2.87 17.48
CA GLN A 14 2.25 -2.96 17.35
C GLN A 14 2.79 -4.20 18.08
N GLN A 15 2.30 -4.48 19.28
CA GLN A 15 2.69 -5.66 20.03
C GLN A 15 2.32 -6.97 19.31
N CYS A 16 1.17 -7.02 18.66
CA CYS A 16 0.79 -8.15 17.81
C CYS A 16 1.82 -8.42 16.70
N LEU A 17 2.35 -7.37 16.06
CA LEU A 17 3.39 -7.52 15.03
C LEU A 17 4.69 -8.09 15.60
N TRP A 18 5.08 -7.67 16.81
CA TRP A 18 6.25 -8.23 17.49
C TRP A 18 6.05 -9.72 17.83
N HIS A 19 4.89 -10.10 18.37
CA HIS A 19 4.58 -11.50 18.65
C HIS A 19 4.60 -12.37 17.38
N LEU A 20 4.04 -11.88 16.26
CA LEU A 20 4.11 -12.58 14.99
C LEU A 20 5.56 -12.81 14.55
N LYS A 21 6.42 -11.82 14.72
CA LYS A 21 7.84 -11.93 14.40
C LYS A 21 8.56 -12.93 15.29
N GLU A 22 8.28 -12.92 16.61
CA GLU A 22 8.86 -13.86 17.60
C GLU A 22 8.54 -15.33 17.29
N ILE A 23 7.34 -15.61 16.79
CA ILE A 23 6.93 -16.96 16.39
C ILE A 23 7.32 -17.35 14.96
N GLY A 24 8.10 -16.48 14.27
CA GLY A 24 8.76 -16.80 12.99
C GLY A 24 7.99 -16.47 11.72
N TYR A 25 6.94 -15.62 11.78
CA TYR A 25 6.27 -15.17 10.58
C TYR A 25 7.12 -14.14 9.80
N GLN A 26 6.97 -14.13 8.47
CA GLN A 26 7.30 -12.97 7.65
C GLN A 26 6.25 -11.89 7.91
N VAL A 27 6.65 -10.83 8.61
CA VAL A 27 5.71 -9.81 9.08
C VAL A 27 5.59 -8.69 8.05
N GLY A 28 4.34 -8.30 7.75
CA GLY A 28 4.03 -7.09 7.02
C GLY A 28 3.39 -6.04 7.92
N THR A 29 3.66 -4.78 7.66
CA THR A 29 3.04 -3.63 8.32
C THR A 29 2.76 -2.52 7.32
N GLY A 30 2.22 -1.40 7.76
CA GLY A 30 1.97 -0.25 6.92
C GLY A 30 1.00 0.75 7.52
N PHE A 31 0.78 1.83 6.78
CA PHE A 31 -0.14 2.90 7.17
C PHE A 31 -0.76 3.58 5.94
N MET A 32 -1.85 4.29 6.14
CA MET A 32 -2.44 5.17 5.12
C MET A 32 -1.75 6.54 5.17
N VAL A 33 -1.45 7.09 4.00
CA VAL A 33 -0.85 8.44 3.86
C VAL A 33 -1.95 9.46 3.64
N GLY A 34 -1.95 10.52 4.43
CA GLY A 34 -2.94 11.60 4.35
C GLY A 34 -4.31 11.21 4.92
N SER A 35 -4.36 10.29 5.88
CA SER A 35 -5.59 9.96 6.59
C SER A 35 -6.05 11.13 7.48
N PRO A 36 -7.36 11.25 7.76
CA PRO A 36 -7.87 12.31 8.62
C PRO A 36 -7.11 12.39 9.95
N TYR A 37 -6.76 13.61 10.37
CA TYR A 37 -6.00 13.91 11.59
C TYR A 37 -4.53 13.47 11.61
N GLN A 38 -3.99 12.93 10.55
CA GLN A 38 -2.58 12.56 10.46
C GLN A 38 -1.70 13.80 10.36
N THR A 39 -0.64 13.84 11.15
CA THR A 39 0.38 14.91 11.13
C THR A 39 1.72 14.36 10.62
N SER A 40 2.68 15.26 10.34
CA SER A 40 4.05 14.89 9.98
C SER A 40 4.75 14.09 11.08
N GLU A 41 4.47 14.41 12.35
CA GLU A 41 5.00 13.69 13.50
C GLU A 41 4.48 12.23 13.52
N ASN A 42 3.19 12.02 13.22
CA ASN A 42 2.65 10.67 13.14
C ASN A 42 3.32 9.85 12.02
N LEU A 43 3.59 10.47 10.86
CA LEU A 43 4.33 9.81 9.78
C LEU A 43 5.77 9.47 10.19
N ALA A 44 6.43 10.36 10.93
CA ALA A 44 7.76 10.13 11.46
C ALA A 44 7.78 8.98 12.49
N ASP A 45 6.81 8.95 13.40
CA ASP A 45 6.65 7.87 14.38
C ASP A 45 6.41 6.51 13.69
N ASP A 46 5.57 6.48 12.66
CA ASP A 46 5.33 5.28 11.85
C ASP A 46 6.63 4.80 11.18
N LEU A 47 7.44 5.70 10.61
CA LEU A 47 8.73 5.35 10.02
C LEU A 47 9.73 4.80 11.05
N LEU A 48 9.81 5.42 12.24
CA LEU A 48 10.67 4.96 13.33
C LEU A 48 10.24 3.58 13.85
N PHE A 49 8.94 3.37 14.02
CA PHE A 49 8.39 2.06 14.37
C PHE A 49 8.75 1.00 13.32
N ILE A 50 8.51 1.29 12.04
CA ILE A 50 8.84 0.40 10.92
C ILE A 50 10.32 0.06 10.90
N LYS A 51 11.19 1.05 11.10
CA LYS A 51 12.65 0.83 11.19
C LYS A 51 13.01 -0.12 12.33
N SER A 52 12.40 0.05 13.50
CA SER A 52 12.65 -0.82 14.67
C SER A 52 12.12 -2.24 14.46
N LEU A 53 10.91 -2.38 13.89
CA LEU A 53 10.29 -3.67 13.59
C LEU A 53 11.06 -4.43 12.50
N ASN A 54 11.66 -3.73 11.54
CA ASN A 54 12.34 -4.31 10.37
C ASN A 54 11.49 -5.41 9.70
N PRO A 55 10.33 -5.08 9.14
CA PRO A 55 9.40 -6.05 8.56
C PRO A 55 9.86 -6.52 7.19
N GLN A 56 9.28 -7.62 6.70
CA GLN A 56 9.54 -8.15 5.36
C GLN A 56 8.75 -7.42 4.27
N MET A 57 7.59 -6.86 4.62
CA MET A 57 6.76 -6.09 3.69
C MET A 57 6.21 -4.83 4.35
N ILE A 58 6.12 -3.73 3.60
CA ILE A 58 5.50 -2.49 4.06
C ILE A 58 4.50 -2.01 3.01
N GLY A 59 3.22 -2.04 3.35
CA GLY A 59 2.16 -1.55 2.50
C GLY A 59 1.75 -0.13 2.89
N ILE A 60 2.04 0.85 2.04
CA ILE A 60 1.51 2.20 2.19
C ILE A 60 0.74 2.62 0.94
N GLY A 61 -0.23 3.48 1.12
CA GLY A 61 -1.01 4.06 0.03
C GLY A 61 -1.75 5.29 0.51
N PRO A 62 -2.21 6.14 -0.42
CA PRO A 62 -3.00 7.30 -0.07
C PRO A 62 -4.32 6.88 0.58
N PHE A 63 -4.76 7.64 1.56
CA PHE A 63 -6.12 7.54 2.07
C PHE A 63 -7.10 7.86 0.94
N ILE A 64 -8.15 7.07 0.80
CA ILE A 64 -9.28 7.33 -0.11
C ILE A 64 -10.56 7.28 0.72
N SER A 65 -11.34 8.37 0.70
CA SER A 65 -12.63 8.42 1.37
C SER A 65 -13.62 7.43 0.74
N HIS A 66 -14.54 6.92 1.55
CA HIS A 66 -15.63 6.04 1.10
C HIS A 66 -16.97 6.56 1.61
N HIS A 67 -17.99 6.54 0.76
CA HIS A 67 -19.31 7.12 1.06
C HIS A 67 -20.02 6.48 2.26
N ASP A 68 -19.77 5.22 2.55
CA ASP A 68 -20.35 4.48 3.68
C ASP A 68 -19.54 4.62 4.99
N THR A 69 -18.63 5.58 5.07
CA THR A 69 -17.79 5.79 6.27
C THR A 69 -18.02 7.17 6.89
N PRO A 70 -17.73 7.34 8.19
CA PRO A 70 -17.73 8.66 8.82
C PRO A 70 -16.78 9.68 8.17
N PHE A 71 -15.86 9.21 7.31
CA PHE A 71 -14.84 10.03 6.64
C PHE A 71 -15.19 10.34 5.18
N LYS A 72 -16.44 10.15 4.76
CA LYS A 72 -16.89 10.33 3.36
C LYS A 72 -16.59 11.71 2.78
N ASP A 73 -16.61 12.75 3.62
CA ASP A 73 -16.40 14.15 3.23
C ASP A 73 -14.95 14.62 3.45
N GLN A 74 -14.04 13.70 3.80
CA GLN A 74 -12.64 14.03 4.01
C GLN A 74 -11.85 14.01 2.70
N THR A 75 -10.88 14.90 2.60
CA THR A 75 -9.97 14.95 1.44
C THR A 75 -9.12 13.69 1.37
N SER A 76 -8.97 13.12 0.20
CA SER A 76 -8.07 12.00 -0.05
C SER A 76 -6.60 12.40 0.16
N GLY A 77 -5.78 11.40 0.46
CA GLY A 77 -4.33 11.57 0.61
C GLY A 77 -3.66 11.97 -0.70
N SER A 78 -2.49 12.61 -0.61
CA SER A 78 -1.73 13.12 -1.75
C SER A 78 -0.88 12.03 -2.41
N LEU A 79 -0.83 12.07 -3.75
CA LEU A 79 0.09 11.24 -4.54
C LEU A 79 1.54 11.56 -4.19
N GLU A 80 1.92 12.84 -4.21
CA GLU A 80 3.28 13.30 -3.99
C GLU A 80 3.82 12.87 -2.62
N LEU A 81 3.01 13.07 -1.56
CA LEU A 81 3.39 12.64 -0.22
C LEU A 81 3.55 11.12 -0.15
N THR A 82 2.68 10.36 -0.81
CA THR A 82 2.78 8.89 -0.82
C THR A 82 4.05 8.42 -1.55
N LEU A 83 4.38 9.04 -2.68
CA LEU A 83 5.62 8.75 -3.42
C LEU A 83 6.87 9.11 -2.60
N PHE A 84 6.85 10.26 -1.93
CA PHE A 84 7.92 10.67 -1.02
C PHE A 84 8.13 9.65 0.10
N MET A 85 7.05 9.18 0.73
CA MET A 85 7.12 8.17 1.79
C MET A 85 7.63 6.81 1.28
N LEU A 86 7.26 6.40 0.06
CA LEU A 86 7.81 5.20 -0.59
C LEU A 86 9.33 5.33 -0.78
N GLY A 87 9.79 6.48 -1.27
CA GLY A 87 11.22 6.77 -1.43
C GLY A 87 11.99 6.71 -0.11
N LEU A 88 11.46 7.30 0.95
CA LEU A 88 12.05 7.25 2.29
C LEU A 88 12.14 5.81 2.80
N LEU A 89 11.06 5.03 2.70
CA LEU A 89 11.04 3.62 3.12
C LEU A 89 12.06 2.79 2.33
N ARG A 90 12.21 3.01 1.03
CA ARG A 90 13.21 2.33 0.21
C ARG A 90 14.64 2.65 0.64
N LEU A 91 14.92 3.91 0.97
CA LEU A 91 16.24 4.31 1.47
C LEU A 91 16.52 3.74 2.87
N MET A 92 15.51 3.70 3.74
CA MET A 92 15.63 3.18 5.10
C MET A 92 15.78 1.65 5.14
N LEU A 93 15.06 0.93 4.28
CA LEU A 93 14.99 -0.53 4.22
C LEU A 93 15.16 -1.01 2.77
N PRO A 94 16.39 -1.08 2.26
CA PRO A 94 16.67 -1.29 0.83
C PRO A 94 16.12 -2.62 0.24
N LYS A 95 15.95 -3.64 1.08
CA LYS A 95 15.52 -4.98 0.63
C LYS A 95 14.05 -5.30 0.88
N VAL A 96 13.31 -4.41 1.58
CA VAL A 96 11.93 -4.65 1.96
C VAL A 96 11.01 -4.76 0.74
N LEU A 97 9.96 -5.57 0.85
CA LEU A 97 8.90 -5.62 -0.16
C LEU A 97 7.98 -4.40 0.01
N LEU A 98 7.91 -3.56 -1.02
CA LEU A 98 7.08 -2.34 -1.06
C LEU A 98 6.08 -2.42 -2.22
N PRO A 99 4.80 -2.65 -1.96
CA PRO A 99 3.78 -2.64 -3.00
C PRO A 99 3.50 -1.24 -3.56
N ALA A 100 3.44 -1.12 -4.90
CA ALA A 100 2.71 -0.06 -5.57
C ALA A 100 1.22 -0.39 -5.49
N THR A 101 0.52 0.22 -4.53
CA THR A 101 -0.83 -0.17 -4.15
C THR A 101 -1.89 0.18 -5.20
N THR A 102 -3.03 -0.49 -5.15
CA THR A 102 -4.20 -0.15 -5.98
C THR A 102 -4.68 1.27 -5.73
N ALA A 103 -4.53 1.78 -4.51
CA ALA A 103 -4.91 3.13 -4.13
C ALA A 103 -4.12 4.20 -4.94
N LEU A 104 -2.83 3.98 -5.19
CA LEU A 104 -2.04 4.86 -6.08
C LEU A 104 -2.61 4.92 -7.49
N GLY A 105 -2.94 3.77 -8.08
CA GLY A 105 -3.57 3.70 -9.40
C GLY A 105 -5.00 4.26 -9.43
N THR A 106 -5.66 4.39 -8.28
CA THR A 106 -7.00 4.98 -8.18
C THR A 106 -6.97 6.50 -8.14
N ILE A 107 -5.97 7.10 -7.45
CA ILE A 107 -5.85 8.57 -7.40
C ILE A 107 -5.12 9.16 -8.60
N SER A 108 -4.36 8.35 -9.34
CA SER A 108 -3.66 8.78 -10.56
C SER A 108 -3.57 7.64 -11.57
N PRO A 109 -3.86 7.89 -12.85
CA PRO A 109 -3.81 6.86 -13.91
C PRO A 109 -2.46 6.14 -14.01
N ASN A 110 -1.35 6.85 -13.76
CA ASN A 110 0.03 6.33 -13.76
C ASN A 110 0.60 6.18 -12.34
N GLY A 111 -0.26 6.14 -11.33
CA GLY A 111 0.16 6.09 -9.92
C GLY A 111 0.98 4.86 -9.54
N ARG A 112 0.73 3.71 -10.20
CA ARG A 112 1.50 2.49 -9.96
C ARG A 112 2.91 2.59 -10.55
N GLU A 113 3.03 3.09 -11.76
CA GLU A 113 4.29 3.34 -12.45
C GLU A 113 5.16 4.31 -11.64
N LEU A 114 4.57 5.43 -11.20
CA LEU A 114 5.24 6.39 -10.32
C LEU A 114 5.65 5.76 -8.98
N GLY A 115 4.82 4.89 -8.42
CA GLY A 115 5.14 4.13 -7.20
C GLY A 115 6.38 3.24 -7.38
N ILE A 116 6.48 2.52 -8.50
CA ILE A 116 7.67 1.71 -8.83
C ILE A 116 8.91 2.62 -8.98
N LEU A 117 8.79 3.72 -9.71
CA LEU A 117 9.90 4.67 -9.88
C LEU A 117 10.32 5.33 -8.56
N ALA A 118 9.38 5.50 -7.61
CA ALA A 118 9.66 6.02 -6.27
C ALA A 118 10.26 4.97 -5.31
N GLY A 119 10.37 3.69 -5.72
CA GLY A 119 11.04 2.67 -4.91
C GLY A 119 10.18 1.45 -4.56
N ALA A 120 8.93 1.37 -4.98
CA ALA A 120 8.14 0.14 -4.86
C ALA A 120 8.76 -0.97 -5.73
N ASN A 121 8.57 -2.23 -5.33
CA ASN A 121 9.09 -3.41 -6.04
C ASN A 121 8.11 -4.58 -6.07
N VAL A 122 6.89 -4.36 -5.62
CA VAL A 122 5.81 -5.35 -5.68
C VAL A 122 4.62 -4.73 -6.37
N ILE A 123 3.94 -5.50 -7.23
CA ILE A 123 2.71 -5.08 -7.87
C ILE A 123 1.69 -6.22 -7.78
N MET A 124 0.46 -5.86 -7.42
CA MET A 124 -0.62 -6.83 -7.26
C MET A 124 -1.67 -6.62 -8.36
N PRO A 125 -1.82 -7.57 -9.31
CA PRO A 125 -2.87 -7.51 -10.30
C PRO A 125 -4.24 -7.72 -9.64
N ASN A 126 -5.27 -7.08 -10.17
CA ASN A 126 -6.64 -7.38 -9.77
C ASN A 126 -7.13 -8.59 -10.58
N LEU A 127 -7.31 -9.72 -9.91
CA LEU A 127 -7.81 -10.97 -10.50
C LEU A 127 -9.29 -11.23 -10.19
N SER A 128 -9.99 -10.25 -9.60
CA SER A 128 -11.41 -10.39 -9.26
C SER A 128 -12.27 -10.44 -10.51
N PRO A 129 -13.21 -11.41 -10.62
CA PRO A 129 -14.14 -11.47 -11.74
C PRO A 129 -14.97 -10.19 -11.85
N ASN A 130 -15.34 -9.80 -13.08
CA ASN A 130 -16.13 -8.60 -13.35
C ASN A 130 -17.46 -8.53 -12.57
N LEU A 131 -18.08 -9.67 -12.27
CA LEU A 131 -19.28 -9.78 -11.45
C LEU A 131 -19.13 -9.27 -10.01
N ARG A 132 -17.87 -9.11 -9.54
CA ARG A 132 -17.53 -8.62 -8.20
C ARG A 132 -17.28 -7.11 -8.12
N LYS A 133 -17.50 -6.37 -9.19
CA LYS A 133 -17.30 -4.89 -9.21
C LYS A 133 -18.10 -4.16 -8.13
N ASN A 134 -19.29 -4.67 -7.77
CA ASN A 134 -20.14 -4.08 -6.74
C ASN A 134 -19.60 -4.23 -5.30
N TYR A 135 -18.53 -5.00 -5.11
CA TYR A 135 -17.89 -5.21 -3.80
C TYR A 135 -16.52 -4.50 -3.72
N LEU A 136 -16.36 -3.40 -4.41
CA LEU A 136 -15.14 -2.60 -4.37
C LEU A 136 -15.01 -1.87 -3.03
N LEU A 137 -13.77 -1.80 -2.52
CA LEU A 137 -13.48 -1.13 -1.24
C LEU A 137 -13.73 0.39 -1.26
N TYR A 138 -13.78 1.01 -2.44
CA TYR A 138 -14.06 2.43 -2.65
C TYR A 138 -14.57 2.67 -4.06
N ASP A 139 -15.38 3.72 -4.22
CA ASP A 139 -16.24 3.94 -5.39
C ASP A 139 -15.49 3.99 -6.72
N ASN A 140 -14.35 4.63 -6.77
CA ASN A 140 -13.54 4.83 -7.97
C ASN A 140 -12.33 3.90 -8.05
N LYS A 141 -12.38 2.74 -7.36
CA LYS A 141 -11.29 1.78 -7.43
C LYS A 141 -10.98 1.44 -8.88
N ILE A 142 -9.70 1.52 -9.23
CA ILE A 142 -9.23 1.16 -10.55
C ILE A 142 -9.68 -0.27 -10.89
N SER A 143 -10.54 -0.36 -11.88
CA SER A 143 -11.03 -1.61 -12.42
C SER A 143 -10.83 -1.53 -13.93
N THR A 144 -9.99 -2.38 -14.46
CA THR A 144 -9.67 -2.36 -15.89
C THR A 144 -10.85 -2.83 -16.75
N GLY A 145 -11.88 -3.40 -16.13
CA GLY A 145 -12.99 -3.97 -16.91
C GLY A 145 -12.62 -5.24 -17.69
N ASP A 146 -11.33 -5.52 -17.76
CA ASP A 146 -10.73 -6.61 -18.51
C ASP A 146 -10.84 -7.93 -17.74
N GLU A 147 -10.74 -9.04 -18.44
CA GLU A 147 -10.50 -10.32 -17.80
C GLU A 147 -9.14 -10.35 -17.11
N ALA A 148 -8.97 -11.22 -16.11
CA ALA A 148 -7.76 -11.28 -15.29
C ALA A 148 -6.46 -11.41 -16.12
N ALA A 149 -6.50 -12.16 -17.20
CA ALA A 149 -5.35 -12.35 -18.11
C ALA A 149 -5.00 -11.07 -18.88
N GLU A 150 -6.01 -10.34 -19.35
CA GLU A 150 -5.81 -9.08 -20.06
C GLU A 150 -5.28 -8.00 -19.12
N SER A 151 -5.83 -7.91 -17.91
CA SER A 151 -5.33 -7.02 -16.86
C SER A 151 -3.85 -7.28 -16.54
N LEU A 152 -3.42 -8.55 -16.48
CA LEU A 152 -2.02 -8.90 -16.26
C LEU A 152 -1.13 -8.49 -17.44
N ASN A 153 -1.60 -8.67 -18.68
CA ASN A 153 -0.85 -8.28 -19.86
C ASN A 153 -0.69 -6.75 -19.98
N ASN A 154 -1.75 -6.01 -19.67
CA ASN A 154 -1.70 -4.55 -19.62
C ASN A 154 -0.70 -4.08 -18.55
N LEU A 155 -0.72 -4.69 -17.37
CA LEU A 155 0.22 -4.39 -16.30
C LEU A 155 1.68 -4.69 -16.69
N LYS A 156 1.95 -5.83 -17.39
CA LYS A 156 3.28 -6.15 -17.90
C LYS A 156 3.77 -5.10 -18.89
N ARG A 157 2.88 -4.61 -19.76
CA ARG A 157 3.21 -3.59 -20.74
C ARG A 157 3.55 -2.25 -20.06
N SER A 158 2.69 -1.77 -19.15
CA SER A 158 2.96 -0.56 -18.37
C SER A 158 4.31 -0.61 -17.64
N MET A 159 4.65 -1.75 -17.06
CA MET A 159 5.95 -1.88 -16.39
C MET A 159 7.12 -1.88 -17.38
N ALA A 160 6.97 -2.51 -18.54
CA ALA A 160 8.00 -2.50 -19.58
C ALA A 160 8.24 -1.08 -20.13
N ASP A 161 7.19 -0.26 -20.26
CA ASP A 161 7.27 1.12 -20.73
C ASP A 161 8.12 2.02 -19.81
N ILE A 162 8.20 1.68 -18.52
CA ILE A 162 9.08 2.37 -17.55
C ILE A 162 10.40 1.63 -17.28
N GLY A 163 10.73 0.60 -18.08
CA GLY A 163 12.01 -0.12 -18.02
C GLY A 163 12.05 -1.24 -16.97
N TYR A 164 10.91 -1.72 -16.47
CA TYR A 164 10.81 -2.80 -15.49
C TYR A 164 10.18 -4.06 -16.07
N GLN A 165 10.58 -5.20 -15.54
CA GLN A 165 10.01 -6.50 -15.89
C GLN A 165 9.29 -7.11 -14.68
N ILE A 166 8.04 -7.56 -14.90
CA ILE A 166 7.31 -8.32 -13.88
C ILE A 166 7.82 -9.76 -13.88
N VAL A 167 8.28 -10.21 -12.72
CA VAL A 167 8.58 -11.61 -12.44
C VAL A 167 7.50 -12.19 -11.52
N VAL A 168 7.12 -13.44 -11.76
CA VAL A 168 6.18 -14.17 -10.90
C VAL A 168 7.01 -15.07 -10.01
N SER A 169 7.00 -14.81 -8.70
CA SER A 169 7.72 -15.61 -7.71
C SER A 169 6.80 -15.85 -6.50
N ARG A 170 7.25 -16.68 -5.56
CA ARG A 170 6.53 -16.94 -4.31
C ARG A 170 6.37 -15.68 -3.45
N GLY A 171 7.19 -14.63 -3.68
CA GLY A 171 7.11 -13.36 -2.97
C GLY A 171 7.76 -13.39 -1.59
N ASP A 172 8.70 -14.29 -1.36
CA ASP A 172 9.48 -14.30 -0.11
C ASP A 172 10.36 -13.05 -0.02
N SER A 173 10.57 -12.59 1.21
CA SER A 173 11.50 -11.53 1.50
C SER A 173 12.93 -11.93 1.13
N LEU A 174 13.71 -10.95 0.65
CA LEU A 174 15.14 -11.10 0.36
C LEU A 174 16.03 -10.93 1.60
N ASN A 175 15.44 -10.82 2.77
CA ASN A 175 16.12 -10.69 4.07
C ASN A 175 16.33 -12.06 4.71
#